data_67d80b3ec836a8b53fe803a7b9bcfdb8
#
_entry.id   67d80b3ec836a8b53fe803a7b9bcfdb8
#
_cell.length_a   1.000
_cell.length_b   1.000
_cell.length_c   1.000
_cell.angle_alpha   90.00
_cell.angle_beta   90.00
_cell.angle_gamma   90.00
#
_symmetry.space_group_name_H-M   'P 1'
#
loop_
_entity.id
_entity.type
_entity.pdbx_description
1 polymer ?
#
loop_
_entity_poly.entity_id
_entity_poly.type
_entity_poly.pdbx_seq_one_letter_code
_entity_poly.pdbx_strand_id
1 'polypeptide(L)'
;MRVASFESKGIEKVGVFYKGKLIDIDLVSEIIGHKLDKEFPAFFNVVDIIEQWEYVEKLIEKGEKLFKSEFLKFFEVKNPLLTAPIIRESKIVCLGKNYAEHAKETGSKPPEEPIIFGKFADCVISHDEEIIYPDFATRVDPEVELAVVIGKQGKDVDAEEAMDYVFGYTIANDITERELEYADMKKGWPWFRSKNFDAAMPLGPWIVTKDEIPNPHNLEIELSVN
;
A
#
# COMPACT_ATOMS: atom_id res chain seq x y z
N MET A 1 4.65 -12.15 5.48
CA MET A 1 3.19 -12.04 5.80
C MET A 1 2.54 -10.90 5.01
N ARG A 2 1.20 -10.77 5.04
CA ARG A 2 0.48 -9.68 4.37
C ARG A 2 -0.31 -8.90 5.39
N VAL A 3 -0.28 -7.57 5.28
CA VAL A 3 -0.98 -6.65 6.19
C VAL A 3 -2.07 -5.94 5.41
N ALA A 4 -3.27 -5.82 5.97
CA ALA A 4 -4.41 -5.24 5.30
C ALA A 4 -5.23 -4.35 6.23
N SER A 5 -5.84 -3.31 5.66
CA SER A 5 -6.99 -2.63 6.24
C SER A 5 -8.29 -3.30 5.73
N PHE A 6 -9.32 -3.32 6.56
CA PHE A 6 -10.61 -3.83 6.18
C PHE A 6 -11.73 -3.14 6.95
N GLU A 7 -12.91 -3.07 6.34
CA GLU A 7 -14.09 -2.56 7.00
C GLU A 7 -14.86 -3.68 7.70
N SER A 8 -15.27 -3.43 8.92
CA SER A 8 -16.19 -4.28 9.67
C SER A 8 -17.24 -3.43 10.36
N LYS A 9 -18.50 -3.57 9.95
CA LYS A 9 -19.67 -2.83 10.49
C LYS A 9 -19.50 -1.30 10.45
N GLY A 10 -18.94 -0.75 9.38
CA GLY A 10 -18.70 0.69 9.22
C GLY A 10 -17.48 1.20 9.99
N ILE A 11 -16.66 0.33 10.55
CA ILE A 11 -15.42 0.69 11.26
C ILE A 11 -14.25 0.11 10.49
N GLU A 12 -13.28 0.95 10.19
CA GLU A 12 -12.00 0.52 9.63
C GLU A 12 -11.17 -0.18 10.69
N LYS A 13 -10.63 -1.33 10.34
CA LYS A 13 -9.82 -2.20 11.17
C LYS A 13 -8.59 -2.68 10.41
N VAL A 14 -7.67 -3.28 11.14
CA VAL A 14 -6.43 -3.79 10.58
C VAL A 14 -6.20 -5.25 10.91
N GLY A 15 -5.58 -5.95 9.99
CA GLY A 15 -5.34 -7.37 10.15
C GLY A 15 -4.09 -7.86 9.43
N VAL A 16 -3.74 -9.08 9.75
CA VAL A 16 -2.62 -9.78 9.14
C VAL A 16 -3.10 -11.11 8.57
N PHE A 17 -2.70 -11.40 7.34
CA PHE A 17 -2.93 -12.72 6.76
C PHE A 17 -1.97 -13.74 7.39
N TYR A 18 -2.52 -14.67 8.12
CA TYR A 18 -1.82 -15.76 8.74
C TYR A 18 -2.40 -17.11 8.30
N LYS A 19 -1.54 -17.99 7.77
CA LYS A 19 -1.98 -19.29 7.18
C LYS A 19 -3.13 -19.16 6.18
N GLY A 20 -3.09 -18.12 5.35
CA GLY A 20 -4.09 -17.84 4.31
C GLY A 20 -5.41 -17.25 4.81
N LYS A 21 -5.51 -16.86 6.07
CA LYS A 21 -6.69 -16.25 6.69
C LYS A 21 -6.35 -14.86 7.21
N LEU A 22 -7.22 -13.89 6.96
CA LEU A 22 -7.10 -12.57 7.58
C LEU A 22 -7.53 -12.68 9.03
N ILE A 23 -6.68 -12.28 9.96
CA ILE A 23 -6.97 -12.21 11.40
C ILE A 23 -7.01 -10.74 11.84
N ASP A 24 -8.02 -10.41 12.66
CA ASP A 24 -8.15 -9.10 13.30
C ASP A 24 -7.07 -8.98 14.39
N ILE A 25 -6.02 -8.18 14.13
CA ILE A 25 -4.86 -8.12 15.02
C ILE A 25 -5.15 -7.34 16.30
N ASP A 26 -6.03 -6.34 16.23
CA ASP A 26 -6.47 -5.59 17.39
C ASP A 26 -7.27 -6.49 18.35
N LEU A 27 -8.20 -7.28 17.82
CA LEU A 27 -8.92 -8.28 18.60
C LEU A 27 -8.00 -9.35 19.22
N VAL A 28 -6.96 -9.77 18.49
CA VAL A 28 -5.94 -10.70 19.03
C VAL A 28 -5.23 -10.06 20.21
N SER A 29 -4.83 -8.79 20.09
CA SER A 29 -4.17 -8.04 21.15
C SER A 29 -5.04 -7.91 22.40
N GLU A 30 -6.28 -7.48 22.23
CA GLU A 30 -7.26 -7.32 23.31
C GLU A 30 -7.50 -8.64 24.08
N ILE A 31 -7.85 -9.70 23.36
CA ILE A 31 -8.19 -11.00 23.98
C ILE A 31 -6.98 -11.62 24.68
N ILE A 32 -5.79 -11.53 24.10
CA ILE A 32 -4.58 -12.04 24.76
C ILE A 32 -4.26 -11.20 25.99
N GLY A 33 -4.41 -9.88 25.93
CA GLY A 33 -4.25 -8.99 27.06
C GLY A 33 -5.13 -9.38 28.22
N HIS A 34 -6.42 -9.51 28.01
CA HIS A 34 -7.37 -9.96 29.03
C HIS A 34 -7.02 -11.33 29.61
N LYS A 35 -6.64 -12.28 28.77
CA LYS A 35 -6.31 -13.65 29.20
C LYS A 35 -5.07 -13.70 30.08
N LEU A 36 -4.14 -12.76 29.92
CA LEU A 36 -2.86 -12.72 30.64
C LEU A 36 -2.82 -11.68 31.75
N ASP A 37 -3.91 -10.95 31.96
CA ASP A 37 -4.01 -9.81 32.89
C ASP A 37 -2.87 -8.80 32.63
N LYS A 38 -2.72 -8.40 31.37
CA LYS A 38 -1.71 -7.45 30.87
C LYS A 38 -2.33 -6.51 29.87
N GLU A 39 -1.84 -5.26 29.85
CA GLU A 39 -2.13 -4.34 28.79
C GLU A 39 -1.26 -4.66 27.56
N PHE A 40 -1.88 -4.62 26.38
CA PHE A 40 -1.26 -4.76 25.10
C PHE A 40 -1.65 -3.57 24.21
N PRO A 41 -0.81 -3.18 23.24
CA PRO A 41 -1.14 -2.06 22.36
C PRO A 41 -2.39 -2.36 21.52
N ALA A 42 -3.17 -1.33 21.28
CA ALA A 42 -4.23 -1.32 20.28
C ALA A 42 -3.65 -1.02 18.90
N PHE A 43 -4.29 -1.52 17.86
CA PHE A 43 -3.91 -1.31 16.47
C PHE A 43 -5.09 -0.70 15.72
N PHE A 44 -5.01 0.60 15.43
CA PHE A 44 -6.09 1.34 14.78
C PHE A 44 -5.93 1.44 13.27
N ASN A 45 -4.70 1.37 12.79
CA ASN A 45 -4.37 1.49 11.37
C ASN A 45 -3.11 0.66 11.03
N VAL A 46 -2.79 0.56 9.75
CA VAL A 46 -1.64 -0.23 9.27
C VAL A 46 -0.30 0.36 9.74
N VAL A 47 -0.22 1.67 9.97
CA VAL A 47 1.01 2.29 10.48
C VAL A 47 1.35 1.76 11.86
N ASP A 48 0.35 1.58 12.75
CA ASP A 48 0.56 0.97 14.07
C ASP A 48 1.16 -0.44 13.97
N ILE A 49 0.70 -1.23 12.98
CA ILE A 49 1.25 -2.56 12.70
C ILE A 49 2.70 -2.47 12.20
N ILE A 50 2.99 -1.55 11.28
CA ILE A 50 4.33 -1.36 10.70
C ILE A 50 5.33 -0.98 11.80
N GLU A 51 4.98 0.01 12.62
CA GLU A 51 5.85 0.51 13.69
C GLU A 51 6.11 -0.54 14.78
N GLN A 52 5.19 -1.48 14.96
CA GLN A 52 5.24 -2.50 16.00
C GLN A 52 5.36 -3.91 15.42
N TRP A 53 5.93 -4.07 14.22
CA TRP A 53 5.92 -5.34 13.49
C TRP A 53 6.47 -6.53 14.29
N GLU A 54 7.61 -6.38 14.92
CA GLU A 54 8.19 -7.45 15.75
C GLU A 54 7.29 -7.87 16.92
N TYR A 55 6.50 -6.92 17.43
CA TYR A 55 5.53 -7.21 18.47
C TYR A 55 4.32 -7.97 17.91
N VAL A 56 3.85 -7.60 16.72
CA VAL A 56 2.75 -8.27 16.02
C VAL A 56 3.09 -9.73 15.75
N GLU A 57 4.30 -10.03 15.28
CA GLU A 57 4.76 -11.40 15.06
C GLU A 57 4.73 -12.23 16.36
N LYS A 58 5.28 -11.69 17.44
CA LYS A 58 5.26 -12.32 18.77
C LYS A 58 3.84 -12.50 19.33
N LEU A 59 2.95 -11.56 19.03
CA LEU A 59 1.54 -11.62 19.42
C LEU A 59 0.81 -12.77 18.73
N ILE A 60 1.02 -12.93 17.42
CA ILE A 60 0.46 -14.04 16.63
C ILE A 60 0.95 -15.39 17.17
N GLU A 61 2.26 -15.55 17.35
CA GLU A 61 2.84 -16.78 17.93
C GLU A 61 2.26 -17.11 19.30
N LYS A 62 2.07 -16.10 20.14
CA LYS A 62 1.52 -16.26 21.48
C LYS A 62 0.05 -16.66 21.44
N GLY A 63 -0.71 -16.03 20.55
CA GLY A 63 -2.10 -16.38 20.31
C GLY A 63 -2.24 -17.83 19.84
N GLU A 64 -1.41 -18.24 18.89
CA GLU A 64 -1.41 -19.64 18.42
C GLU A 64 -1.10 -20.64 19.53
N LYS A 65 -0.10 -20.36 20.39
CA LYS A 65 0.22 -21.19 21.55
C LYS A 65 -0.93 -21.29 22.56
N LEU A 66 -1.65 -20.20 22.79
CA LEU A 66 -2.73 -20.14 23.77
C LEU A 66 -4.04 -20.79 23.27
N PHE A 67 -4.37 -20.58 22.01
CA PHE A 67 -5.65 -21.02 21.42
C PHE A 67 -5.51 -22.26 20.53
N LYS A 68 -4.30 -22.67 20.18
CA LYS A 68 -3.98 -23.85 19.36
C LYS A 68 -4.83 -23.89 18.07
N SER A 69 -5.52 -25.01 17.82
CA SER A 69 -6.38 -25.18 16.65
C SER A 69 -7.57 -24.23 16.57
N GLU A 70 -7.93 -23.60 17.68
CA GLU A 70 -9.06 -22.66 17.74
C GLU A 70 -8.64 -21.22 17.37
N PHE A 71 -7.34 -20.92 17.27
CA PHE A 71 -6.83 -19.57 17.01
C PHE A 71 -7.50 -18.93 15.78
N LEU A 72 -7.43 -19.60 14.64
CA LEU A 72 -8.03 -19.09 13.42
C LEU A 72 -9.56 -18.98 13.50
N LYS A 73 -10.23 -19.89 14.21
CA LYS A 73 -11.69 -19.83 14.37
C LYS A 73 -12.16 -18.60 15.14
N PHE A 74 -11.36 -18.16 16.14
CA PHE A 74 -11.70 -17.01 16.96
C PHE A 74 -11.39 -15.68 16.29
N PHE A 75 -10.29 -15.60 15.53
CA PHE A 75 -9.75 -14.34 15.06
C PHE A 75 -9.87 -14.13 13.54
N GLU A 76 -10.33 -15.12 12.78
CA GLU A 76 -10.56 -15.01 11.33
C GLU A 76 -11.65 -13.98 11.02
N VAL A 77 -11.30 -13.02 10.19
CA VAL A 77 -12.26 -12.10 9.56
C VAL A 77 -12.83 -12.80 8.32
N LYS A 78 -14.13 -13.07 8.36
CA LYS A 78 -14.83 -13.73 7.24
C LYS A 78 -15.35 -12.71 6.26
N ASN A 79 -15.08 -12.94 4.96
CA ASN A 79 -15.48 -12.07 3.85
C ASN A 79 -15.09 -10.59 4.11
N PRO A 80 -13.80 -10.30 4.30
CA PRO A 80 -13.35 -8.94 4.57
C PRO A 80 -13.65 -8.03 3.38
N LEU A 81 -14.21 -6.86 3.65
CA LEU A 81 -14.20 -5.75 2.69
C LEU A 81 -12.86 -5.04 2.86
N LEU A 82 -11.91 -5.33 1.97
CA LEU A 82 -10.58 -4.74 2.05
C LEU A 82 -10.64 -3.27 1.65
N THR A 83 -9.93 -2.44 2.39
CA THR A 83 -9.74 -1.01 2.08
C THR A 83 -8.29 -0.75 1.72
N ALA A 84 -7.99 0.44 1.20
CA ALA A 84 -6.61 0.80 0.90
C ALA A 84 -5.76 0.69 2.18
N PRO A 85 -4.62 -0.02 2.12
CA PRO A 85 -3.88 -0.34 3.34
C PRO A 85 -3.27 0.87 4.02
N ILE A 86 -2.98 1.95 3.29
CA ILE A 86 -2.44 3.20 3.83
C ILE A 86 -3.12 4.36 3.11
N ILE A 87 -3.84 5.23 3.83
CA ILE A 87 -4.57 6.35 3.23
C ILE A 87 -4.12 7.72 3.76
N ARG A 88 -4.13 7.96 5.06
CA ARG A 88 -4.28 9.32 5.58
C ARG A 88 -3.02 10.04 5.99
N GLU A 89 -1.94 9.37 6.31
CA GLU A 89 -0.76 10.00 6.92
C GLU A 89 0.50 9.85 6.07
N SER A 90 0.36 9.35 4.85
CA SER A 90 1.48 8.98 4.02
C SER A 90 1.87 10.10 3.07
N LYS A 91 3.16 10.30 2.92
CA LYS A 91 3.72 10.98 1.77
C LYS A 91 3.74 9.99 0.62
N ILE A 92 3.07 10.33 -0.47
CA ILE A 92 3.10 9.53 -1.68
C ILE A 92 4.08 10.21 -2.64
N VAL A 93 5.21 9.56 -2.85
CA VAL A 93 6.29 10.04 -3.72
C VAL A 93 6.39 9.10 -4.90
N CYS A 94 6.22 9.63 -6.10
CA CYS A 94 6.22 8.88 -7.35
C CYS A 94 7.46 9.20 -8.17
N LEU A 95 7.89 8.22 -8.96
CA LEU A 95 9.03 8.32 -9.88
C LEU A 95 8.55 8.29 -11.32
N GLY A 96 8.73 9.38 -12.05
CA GLY A 96 8.37 9.43 -13.46
C GLY A 96 9.37 8.69 -14.35
N LYS A 97 8.83 7.97 -15.37
CA LYS A 97 9.62 7.22 -16.38
C LYS A 97 10.55 6.16 -15.76
N ASN A 98 10.13 5.55 -14.68
CA ASN A 98 10.90 4.59 -13.90
C ASN A 98 10.93 3.16 -14.48
N TYR A 99 10.08 2.86 -15.49
CA TYR A 99 10.07 1.58 -16.20
C TYR A 99 10.71 1.73 -17.59
N ALA A 100 11.78 0.96 -17.84
CA ALA A 100 12.55 1.07 -19.08
C ALA A 100 11.74 0.73 -20.33
N GLU A 101 10.77 -0.17 -20.23
CA GLU A 101 9.87 -0.55 -21.33
C GLU A 101 8.90 0.58 -21.66
N HIS A 102 8.29 1.17 -20.65
CA HIS A 102 7.43 2.34 -20.83
C HIS A 102 8.19 3.55 -21.45
N ALA A 103 9.43 3.76 -21.06
CA ALA A 103 10.27 4.78 -21.67
C ALA A 103 10.51 4.51 -23.18
N LYS A 104 10.67 3.26 -23.58
CA LYS A 104 10.81 2.87 -25.01
C LYS A 104 9.52 3.07 -25.79
N GLU A 105 8.36 2.71 -25.22
CA GLU A 105 7.03 2.89 -25.86
C GLU A 105 6.74 4.36 -26.15
N THR A 106 7.11 5.25 -25.24
CA THR A 106 6.94 6.71 -25.39
C THR A 106 8.05 7.38 -26.21
N GLY A 107 9.01 6.58 -26.76
CA GLY A 107 10.15 7.10 -27.52
C GLY A 107 11.11 7.95 -26.69
N SER A 108 11.06 7.85 -25.38
CA SER A 108 11.93 8.58 -24.45
C SER A 108 13.10 7.72 -23.97
N LYS A 109 14.17 8.38 -23.50
CA LYS A 109 15.25 7.70 -22.78
C LYS A 109 14.94 7.73 -21.28
N PRO A 110 15.39 6.72 -20.52
CA PRO A 110 15.37 6.81 -19.07
C PRO A 110 16.07 8.10 -18.61
N PRO A 111 15.52 8.83 -17.63
CA PRO A 111 16.14 10.05 -17.14
C PRO A 111 17.47 9.74 -16.42
N GLU A 112 18.43 10.65 -16.52
CA GLU A 112 19.73 10.54 -15.83
C GLU A 112 19.58 10.68 -14.30
N GLU A 113 18.58 11.45 -13.86
CA GLU A 113 18.21 11.63 -12.46
C GLU A 113 16.72 11.30 -12.27
N PRO A 114 16.30 10.82 -11.09
CA PRO A 114 14.91 10.52 -10.83
C PRO A 114 14.00 11.75 -10.98
N ILE A 115 12.97 11.64 -11.83
CA ILE A 115 11.90 12.65 -11.89
C ILE A 115 10.94 12.36 -10.75
N ILE A 116 10.90 13.25 -9.77
CA ILE A 116 10.10 13.07 -8.57
C ILE A 116 8.85 13.95 -8.63
N PHE A 117 7.70 13.38 -8.34
CA PHE A 117 6.45 14.10 -8.12
C PHE A 117 5.66 13.48 -6.96
N GLY A 118 4.59 14.11 -6.54
CA GLY A 118 3.77 13.64 -5.43
C GLY A 118 2.32 13.47 -5.82
N LYS A 119 1.66 12.53 -5.17
CA LYS A 119 0.19 12.43 -5.13
C LYS A 119 -0.30 12.71 -3.72
N PHE A 120 -1.49 13.28 -3.61
CA PHE A 120 -2.13 13.48 -2.33
C PHE A 120 -2.86 12.22 -1.88
N ALA A 121 -2.96 12.05 -0.57
CA ALA A 121 -3.73 10.94 0.02
C ALA A 121 -5.20 10.96 -0.40
N ASP A 122 -5.76 12.13 -0.68
CA ASP A 122 -7.15 12.30 -1.14
C ASP A 122 -7.42 11.67 -2.51
N CYS A 123 -6.36 11.35 -3.29
CA CYS A 123 -6.49 10.63 -4.55
C CYS A 123 -6.67 9.11 -4.36
N VAL A 124 -6.36 8.58 -3.15
CA VAL A 124 -6.33 7.15 -2.89
C VAL A 124 -7.74 6.60 -2.76
N ILE A 125 -7.97 5.49 -3.47
CA ILE A 125 -9.17 4.66 -3.32
C ILE A 125 -8.79 3.22 -3.03
N SER A 126 -9.73 2.48 -2.48
CA SER A 126 -9.56 1.09 -2.05
C SER A 126 -9.64 0.12 -3.23
N HIS A 127 -9.32 -1.14 -2.95
CA HIS A 127 -9.57 -2.26 -3.85
C HIS A 127 -11.06 -2.38 -4.17
N ASP A 128 -11.38 -2.63 -5.43
CA ASP A 128 -12.75 -2.72 -5.97
C ASP A 128 -13.59 -1.42 -5.92
N GLU A 129 -13.02 -0.27 -5.54
CA GLU A 129 -13.68 1.02 -5.73
C GLU A 129 -13.59 1.50 -7.17
N GLU A 130 -14.60 2.24 -7.62
CA GLU A 130 -14.69 2.73 -8.98
C GLU A 130 -13.76 3.92 -9.22
N ILE A 131 -12.98 3.87 -10.31
CA ILE A 131 -12.24 5.03 -10.81
C ILE A 131 -13.23 6.00 -11.43
N ILE A 132 -13.37 7.17 -10.83
CA ILE A 132 -14.28 8.21 -11.31
C ILE A 132 -13.61 8.94 -12.48
N TYR A 133 -14.24 8.86 -13.66
CA TYR A 133 -13.78 9.62 -14.82
C TYR A 133 -14.16 11.10 -14.66
N PRO A 134 -13.20 12.03 -14.50
CA PRO A 134 -13.52 13.43 -14.21
C PRO A 134 -14.19 14.12 -15.42
N ASP A 135 -15.14 15.02 -15.18
CA ASP A 135 -15.83 15.79 -16.25
C ASP A 135 -14.87 16.61 -17.12
N PHE A 136 -13.75 17.03 -16.58
CA PHE A 136 -12.74 17.80 -17.32
C PHE A 136 -11.79 16.91 -18.14
N ALA A 137 -11.80 15.60 -17.93
CA ALA A 137 -10.84 14.70 -18.55
C ALA A 137 -11.27 14.34 -19.99
N THR A 138 -10.27 14.26 -20.85
CA THR A 138 -10.45 13.83 -22.24
C THR A 138 -9.82 12.47 -22.49
N ARG A 139 -8.77 12.13 -21.72
CA ARG A 139 -8.08 10.84 -21.81
C ARG A 139 -7.50 10.45 -20.46
N VAL A 140 -8.09 9.45 -19.84
CA VAL A 140 -7.61 8.86 -18.58
C VAL A 140 -6.90 7.55 -18.90
N ASP A 141 -5.61 7.51 -18.62
CA ASP A 141 -4.74 6.33 -18.79
C ASP A 141 -4.44 5.68 -17.42
N PRO A 142 -4.53 4.36 -17.28
CA PRO A 142 -4.04 3.65 -16.11
C PRO A 142 -2.53 3.40 -16.20
N GLU A 143 -1.85 3.48 -15.07
CA GLU A 143 -0.41 3.22 -14.95
C GLU A 143 -0.17 2.34 -13.72
N VAL A 144 -0.14 1.02 -13.92
CA VAL A 144 0.13 0.08 -12.83
C VAL A 144 1.58 0.15 -12.38
N GLU A 145 1.79 0.23 -11.07
CA GLU A 145 3.09 0.41 -10.45
C GLU A 145 3.29 -0.47 -9.21
N LEU A 146 4.55 -0.80 -8.93
CA LEU A 146 4.96 -1.35 -7.65
C LEU A 146 5.12 -0.21 -6.65
N ALA A 147 4.30 -0.19 -5.63
CA ALA A 147 4.43 0.74 -4.51
C ALA A 147 5.31 0.14 -3.41
N VAL A 148 6.32 0.90 -2.99
CA VAL A 148 7.23 0.54 -1.89
C VAL A 148 6.75 1.21 -0.61
N VAL A 149 6.50 0.44 0.42
CA VAL A 149 6.09 0.95 1.74
C VAL A 149 7.30 1.07 2.64
N ILE A 150 7.61 2.30 3.05
CA ILE A 150 8.70 2.59 3.98
C ILE A 150 8.24 2.34 5.41
N GLY A 151 9.00 1.54 6.15
CA GLY A 151 8.66 1.11 7.51
C GLY A 151 9.47 1.77 8.62
N LYS A 152 10.47 2.58 8.26
CA LYS A 152 11.32 3.26 9.25
C LYS A 152 11.54 4.71 8.86
N GLN A 153 11.59 5.59 9.85
CA GLN A 153 12.01 6.97 9.62
C GLN A 153 13.51 6.99 9.26
N GLY A 154 13.87 7.74 8.23
CA GLY A 154 15.25 7.91 7.78
C GLY A 154 15.50 9.29 7.19
N LYS A 155 16.76 9.69 7.22
CA LYS A 155 17.27 10.90 6.56
C LYS A 155 18.73 10.67 6.17
N ASP A 156 19.10 11.11 4.97
CA ASP A 156 20.46 10.99 4.45
C ASP A 156 20.98 9.52 4.49
N VAL A 157 20.11 8.60 4.05
CA VAL A 157 20.36 7.15 4.06
C VAL A 157 21.22 6.77 2.86
N ASP A 158 22.26 6.00 3.07
CA ASP A 158 23.08 5.47 2.00
C ASP A 158 22.32 4.41 1.16
N ALA A 159 22.63 4.34 -0.14
CA ALA A 159 21.91 3.47 -1.07
C ALA A 159 21.97 1.98 -0.65
N GLU A 160 23.09 1.55 -0.10
CA GLU A 160 23.33 0.19 0.40
C GLU A 160 22.42 -0.16 1.59
N GLU A 161 22.00 0.83 2.36
CA GLU A 161 21.15 0.66 3.54
C GLU A 161 19.65 0.88 3.23
N ALA A 162 19.31 1.42 2.06
CA ALA A 162 17.95 1.83 1.71
C ALA A 162 16.91 0.70 1.86
N MET A 163 17.30 -0.53 1.51
CA MET A 163 16.42 -1.70 1.62
C MET A 163 16.07 -2.07 3.08
N ASP A 164 16.85 -1.63 4.06
CA ASP A 164 16.54 -1.86 5.47
C ASP A 164 15.36 -1.02 5.97
N TYR A 165 15.05 0.06 5.24
CA TYR A 165 13.93 0.94 5.54
C TYR A 165 12.62 0.49 4.90
N VAL A 166 12.66 -0.45 3.97
CA VAL A 166 11.48 -1.00 3.32
C VAL A 166 10.77 -1.96 4.28
N PHE A 167 9.48 -1.76 4.47
CA PHE A 167 8.59 -2.69 5.17
C PHE A 167 8.04 -3.75 4.22
N GLY A 168 7.57 -3.33 3.06
CA GLY A 168 6.96 -4.23 2.09
C GLY A 168 6.51 -3.51 0.83
N TYR A 169 5.66 -4.19 0.07
CA TYR A 169 5.23 -3.77 -1.25
C TYR A 169 3.74 -3.93 -1.43
N THR A 170 3.16 -3.05 -2.24
CA THR A 170 1.76 -3.17 -2.68
C THR A 170 1.63 -2.72 -4.13
N ILE A 171 0.43 -2.81 -4.69
CA ILE A 171 0.14 -2.35 -6.04
C ILE A 171 -0.47 -0.96 -5.96
N ALA A 172 -0.03 -0.07 -6.82
CA ALA A 172 -0.65 1.22 -7.07
C ALA A 172 -1.03 1.36 -8.54
N ASN A 173 -2.04 2.17 -8.82
CA ASN A 173 -2.38 2.56 -10.18
C ASN A 173 -2.33 4.09 -10.25
N ASP A 174 -1.31 4.64 -10.90
CA ASP A 174 -1.10 6.07 -11.04
C ASP A 174 -1.96 6.64 -12.19
N ILE A 175 -3.27 6.73 -11.95
CA ILE A 175 -4.24 7.22 -12.94
C ILE A 175 -3.86 8.62 -13.37
N THR A 176 -3.80 8.79 -14.71
CA THR A 176 -3.28 10.01 -15.34
C THR A 176 -4.28 10.58 -16.34
N GLU A 177 -4.60 11.87 -16.22
CA GLU A 177 -5.23 12.59 -17.34
C GLU A 177 -4.15 12.98 -18.34
N ARG A 178 -4.05 12.24 -19.43
CA ARG A 178 -2.91 12.26 -20.35
C ARG A 178 -2.80 13.54 -21.19
N GLU A 179 -3.91 14.06 -21.66
CA GLU A 179 -3.90 15.27 -22.48
C GLU A 179 -3.53 16.51 -21.64
N LEU A 180 -3.99 16.55 -20.41
CA LEU A 180 -3.62 17.60 -19.46
C LEU A 180 -2.13 17.53 -19.08
N GLU A 181 -1.62 16.31 -18.87
CA GLU A 181 -0.17 16.11 -18.64
C GLU A 181 0.66 16.65 -19.80
N TYR A 182 0.31 16.29 -21.05
CA TYR A 182 1.04 16.81 -22.23
C TYR A 182 0.91 18.32 -22.37
N ALA A 183 -0.25 18.89 -22.09
CA ALA A 183 -0.46 20.33 -22.15
C ALA A 183 0.39 21.07 -21.11
N ASP A 184 0.53 20.52 -19.92
CA ASP A 184 1.33 21.08 -18.84
C ASP A 184 2.83 20.94 -19.13
N MET A 185 3.27 19.79 -19.60
CA MET A 185 4.66 19.57 -20.03
C MET A 185 5.10 20.58 -21.11
N LYS A 186 4.26 20.86 -22.11
CA LYS A 186 4.54 21.86 -23.16
C LYS A 186 4.74 23.27 -22.60
N LYS A 187 4.15 23.55 -21.42
CA LYS A 187 4.28 24.86 -20.73
C LYS A 187 5.41 24.86 -19.69
N GLY A 188 6.09 23.74 -19.49
CA GLY A 188 7.07 23.56 -18.42
C GLY A 188 6.44 23.51 -17.03
N TRP A 189 5.17 23.15 -16.93
CA TRP A 189 4.45 22.98 -15.66
C TRP A 189 4.61 21.56 -15.11
N PRO A 190 4.48 21.38 -13.78
CA PRO A 190 4.58 20.07 -13.15
C PRO A 190 3.39 19.19 -13.49
N TRP A 191 3.55 17.87 -13.38
CA TRP A 191 2.50 16.85 -13.59
C TRP A 191 1.46 16.81 -12.45
N PHE A 192 1.26 17.90 -11.77
CA PHE A 192 0.52 17.92 -10.53
C PHE A 192 -0.99 17.68 -10.75
N ARG A 193 -1.64 18.50 -11.56
CA ARG A 193 -3.11 18.44 -11.73
C ARG A 193 -3.57 17.30 -12.63
N SER A 194 -2.70 16.75 -13.46
CA SER A 194 -2.99 15.59 -14.30
C SER A 194 -2.92 14.27 -13.51
N LYS A 195 -2.31 14.28 -12.33
CA LYS A 195 -2.07 13.14 -11.45
C LYS A 195 -2.83 13.22 -10.12
N ASN A 196 -3.38 14.39 -9.77
CA ASN A 196 -4.03 14.63 -8.47
C ASN A 196 -5.50 15.08 -8.65
N PHE A 197 -6.36 14.14 -8.91
CA PHE A 197 -7.81 14.29 -8.92
C PHE A 197 -8.44 13.13 -8.13
N ASP A 198 -9.73 13.24 -7.82
CA ASP A 198 -10.44 12.25 -7.02
C ASP A 198 -10.37 10.86 -7.66
N ALA A 199 -10.14 9.84 -6.85
CA ALA A 199 -10.00 8.45 -7.26
C ALA A 199 -8.85 8.16 -8.25
N ALA A 200 -7.82 9.02 -8.30
CA ALA A 200 -6.69 8.88 -9.23
C ALA A 200 -5.60 7.90 -8.75
N MET A 201 -5.82 7.18 -7.64
CA MET A 201 -4.84 6.22 -7.13
C MET A 201 -5.47 5.03 -6.40
N PRO A 202 -5.98 4.03 -7.13
CA PRO A 202 -6.26 2.73 -6.53
C PRO A 202 -5.01 2.15 -5.89
N LEU A 203 -5.09 1.75 -4.60
CA LEU A 203 -3.95 1.26 -3.81
C LEU A 203 -4.33 -0.02 -3.04
N GLY A 204 -3.52 -1.05 -3.12
CA GLY A 204 -3.71 -2.28 -2.35
C GLY A 204 -3.71 -3.55 -3.19
N PRO A 205 -4.44 -4.61 -2.78
CA PRO A 205 -5.39 -4.66 -1.65
C PRO A 205 -4.74 -4.85 -0.27
N TRP A 206 -3.47 -5.23 -0.20
CA TRP A 206 -2.69 -5.44 1.04
C TRP A 206 -1.23 -5.11 0.81
N ILE A 207 -0.47 -4.98 1.88
CA ILE A 207 0.98 -4.88 1.83
C ILE A 207 1.57 -6.27 2.04
N VAL A 208 2.44 -6.70 1.13
CA VAL A 208 3.27 -7.91 1.26
C VAL A 208 4.58 -7.52 1.92
N THR A 209 4.92 -8.13 3.05
CA THR A 209 6.17 -7.83 3.77
C THR A 209 7.38 -8.21 2.91
N LYS A 210 8.49 -7.48 3.07
CA LYS A 210 9.68 -7.61 2.21
C LYS A 210 10.33 -8.99 2.23
N ASP A 211 10.14 -9.76 3.30
CA ASP A 211 10.65 -11.13 3.42
C ASP A 211 9.99 -12.11 2.44
N GLU A 212 8.74 -11.84 2.00
CA GLU A 212 8.09 -12.63 0.95
C GLU A 212 8.53 -12.23 -0.48
N ILE A 213 9.16 -11.06 -0.64
CA ILE A 213 9.63 -10.54 -1.93
C ILE A 213 11.13 -10.22 -1.83
N PRO A 214 11.99 -11.23 -1.92
CA PRO A 214 13.44 -11.04 -1.73
C PRO A 214 14.11 -10.21 -2.83
N ASN A 215 13.50 -10.13 -4.00
CA ASN A 215 13.98 -9.28 -5.10
C ASN A 215 12.80 -8.65 -5.85
N PRO A 216 12.44 -7.40 -5.56
CA PRO A 216 11.34 -6.72 -6.23
C PRO A 216 11.56 -6.46 -7.73
N HIS A 217 12.81 -6.50 -8.21
CA HIS A 217 13.12 -6.32 -9.63
C HIS A 217 12.76 -7.54 -10.51
N ASN A 218 12.45 -8.68 -9.90
CA ASN A 218 12.04 -9.90 -10.61
C ASN A 218 10.51 -10.09 -10.63
N LEU A 219 9.74 -9.10 -10.24
CA LEU A 219 8.29 -9.14 -10.30
C LEU A 219 7.81 -8.83 -11.72
N GLU A 220 6.82 -9.59 -12.17
CA GLU A 220 6.03 -9.25 -13.35
C GLU A 220 4.87 -8.34 -12.93
N ILE A 221 4.62 -7.31 -13.74
CA ILE A 221 3.49 -6.38 -13.54
C ILE A 221 2.60 -6.50 -14.77
N GLU A 222 1.32 -6.75 -14.53
CA GLU A 222 0.30 -6.89 -15.58
C GLU A 222 -0.86 -5.94 -15.31
N LEU A 223 -1.35 -5.29 -16.36
CA LEU A 223 -2.53 -4.43 -16.33
C LEU A 223 -3.53 -4.92 -17.38
N SER A 224 -4.78 -5.02 -16.99
CA SER A 224 -5.88 -5.27 -17.91
C SER A 224 -6.96 -4.20 -17.75
N VAL A 225 -7.58 -3.81 -18.86
CA VAL A 225 -8.70 -2.87 -18.91
C VAL A 225 -9.84 -3.52 -19.65
N ASN A 226 -10.97 -3.78 -18.94
CA ASN A 226 -12.27 -4.29 -19.45
C ASN A 226 -12.20 -5.40 -20.50
#